data_c0e6ddae290bb67989bb9f9b53262337
#
_entry.id   c0e6ddae290bb67989bb9f9b53262337
#
_cell.length_a   1.000
_cell.length_b   1.000
_cell.length_c   1.000
_cell.angle_alpha   90.00
_cell.angle_beta   90.00
_cell.angle_gamma   90.00
#
_symmetry.space_group_name_H-M   'P 1'
#
loop_
_entity.id
_entity.type
_entity.pdbx_description
1 polymer ?
#
loop_
_entity_poly.entity_id
_entity_poly.type
_entity_poly.pdbx_seq_one_letter_code
_entity_poly.pdbx_strand_id
1 'polypeptide(L)'
;YKRQILISFFPFGDLFAKGKVKVDKALEHAARQYLYMRSELQGSNQFPKTYDKHMQRLKTSNSEWWCSGFYPGTLFYLYEDTGDKELYAEGVRMLKLLEPEQYNVNTHDVGFMMYCSYGNANRIAPKPEYKDIMVNSARSLISRFSPVVGCIKSHNRKPDDYVVIIDNMMNLELLFWATQATGDSTFYDIAVKHADTTLKNHFRADNSLYHGLNYNPETGEIKHYQGGQGFSEKSAWARGQAWGLYGYTLMYRFTKERKYLEQAIKIAEFTLNHPNMPKDLIPYWDYNAPGIPDALRDASAAAINCSGLLELSQYVSEERAKKYYKAAEKMLQTLSSPAYTAEEGTNGGFILKHSVGNIPSGTEVDMPLTYADYYYVEALCRYKSLNDKP
;
A
#
# COMPACT_ATOMS: atom_id res chain seq x y z
N TYR A 1 -27.91 14.94 9.39
CA TYR A 1 -28.48 14.55 8.10
C TYR A 1 -27.89 13.22 7.70
N LYS A 2 -28.66 12.11 7.90
CA LYS A 2 -28.36 10.78 7.38
C LYS A 2 -28.68 10.80 5.87
N ARG A 3 -27.71 11.02 5.01
CA ARG A 3 -27.77 10.58 3.63
C ARG A 3 -27.18 9.16 3.56
N GLN A 4 -28.06 8.18 3.57
CA GLN A 4 -27.76 6.86 3.03
C GLN A 4 -27.31 7.05 1.58
N ILE A 5 -26.02 6.78 1.31
CA ILE A 5 -25.52 6.66 -0.05
C ILE A 5 -26.10 5.35 -0.57
N LEU A 6 -27.13 5.44 -1.40
CA LEU A 6 -27.55 4.33 -2.25
C LEU A 6 -26.39 4.02 -3.19
N ILE A 7 -25.57 3.05 -2.79
CA ILE A 7 -24.71 2.34 -3.72
C ILE A 7 -25.67 1.52 -4.57
N SER A 8 -25.81 1.86 -5.85
CA SER A 8 -26.52 1.01 -6.82
C SER A 8 -25.74 -0.29 -6.92
N PHE A 9 -26.16 -1.28 -6.12
CA PHE A 9 -25.67 -2.64 -6.23
C PHE A 9 -26.27 -3.23 -7.51
N PHE A 10 -25.45 -3.42 -8.54
CA PHE A 10 -25.74 -4.45 -9.51
C PHE A 10 -25.65 -5.80 -8.78
N PRO A 11 -26.58 -6.73 -9.02
CA PRO A 11 -26.51 -8.06 -8.42
C PRO A 11 -25.34 -8.82 -9.06
N PHE A 12 -24.21 -8.87 -8.36
CA PHE A 12 -23.00 -9.60 -8.77
C PHE A 12 -23.07 -11.11 -8.50
N GLY A 13 -24.25 -11.66 -8.20
CA GLY A 13 -24.44 -13.02 -7.70
C GLY A 13 -23.84 -14.17 -8.52
N ASP A 14 -23.58 -14.00 -9.82
CA ASP A 14 -23.01 -15.05 -10.69
C ASP A 14 -21.61 -14.72 -11.25
N LEU A 15 -21.02 -13.58 -10.90
CA LEU A 15 -19.73 -13.17 -11.45
C LEU A 15 -18.55 -13.95 -10.86
N PHE A 16 -18.69 -14.43 -9.64
CA PHE A 16 -17.64 -15.06 -8.84
C PHE A 16 -18.00 -16.53 -8.64
N ALA A 17 -17.73 -17.37 -9.65
CA ALA A 17 -17.67 -18.82 -9.44
C ALA A 17 -16.70 -19.11 -8.27
N LYS A 18 -17.07 -20.06 -7.36
CA LYS A 18 -16.29 -20.46 -6.16
C LYS A 18 -14.81 -20.16 -6.30
N GLY A 19 -14.32 -19.22 -5.48
CA GLY A 19 -12.97 -18.69 -5.59
C GLY A 19 -11.91 -19.80 -5.55
N LYS A 20 -10.88 -19.66 -6.38
CA LYS A 20 -9.80 -20.67 -6.52
C LYS A 20 -8.72 -20.55 -5.47
N VAL A 21 -8.70 -19.44 -4.71
CA VAL A 21 -7.74 -19.21 -3.62
C VAL A 21 -8.26 -19.83 -2.33
N LYS A 22 -7.43 -20.62 -1.64
CA LYS A 22 -7.76 -21.19 -0.33
C LYS A 22 -7.52 -20.12 0.75
N VAL A 23 -8.38 -19.11 0.79
CA VAL A 23 -8.17 -17.88 1.60
C VAL A 23 -8.01 -18.20 3.08
N ASP A 24 -8.91 -19.00 3.66
CA ASP A 24 -8.85 -19.32 5.09
C ASP A 24 -7.52 -19.98 5.46
N LYS A 25 -7.04 -20.93 4.65
CA LYS A 25 -5.72 -21.56 4.88
C LYS A 25 -4.57 -20.56 4.74
N ALA A 26 -4.67 -19.60 3.81
CA ALA A 26 -3.64 -18.59 3.64
C ALA A 26 -3.62 -17.61 4.84
N LEU A 27 -4.79 -17.21 5.35
CA LEU A 27 -4.90 -16.34 6.53
C LEU A 27 -4.47 -17.07 7.82
N GLU A 28 -4.83 -18.33 8.00
CA GLU A 28 -4.35 -19.16 9.11
C GLU A 28 -2.82 -19.31 9.09
N HIS A 29 -2.23 -19.57 7.91
CA HIS A 29 -0.78 -19.63 7.75
C HIS A 29 -0.12 -18.30 8.09
N ALA A 30 -0.68 -17.19 7.57
CA ALA A 30 -0.20 -15.84 7.87
C ALA A 30 -0.25 -15.52 9.37
N ALA A 31 -1.31 -15.93 10.07
CA ALA A 31 -1.44 -15.76 11.51
C ALA A 31 -0.35 -16.52 12.28
N ARG A 32 -0.08 -17.80 11.92
CA ARG A 32 1.00 -18.57 12.56
C ARG A 32 2.38 -17.98 12.29
N GLN A 33 2.64 -17.49 11.07
CA GLN A 33 3.88 -16.78 10.74
C GLN A 33 4.05 -15.52 11.61
N TYR A 34 2.99 -14.72 11.81
CA TYR A 34 3.06 -13.52 12.63
C TYR A 34 3.17 -13.80 14.13
N LEU A 35 2.61 -14.90 14.63
CA LEU A 35 2.87 -15.37 16.00
C LEU A 35 4.33 -15.82 16.16
N TYR A 36 4.91 -16.49 15.15
CA TYR A 36 6.34 -16.80 15.14
C TYR A 36 7.19 -15.52 15.08
N MET A 37 6.89 -14.55 14.21
CA MET A 37 7.59 -13.25 14.17
C MET A 37 7.54 -12.53 15.52
N ARG A 38 6.38 -12.54 16.20
CA ARG A 38 6.25 -11.99 17.55
C ARG A 38 7.22 -12.68 18.54
N SER A 39 7.37 -14.00 18.46
CA SER A 39 8.32 -14.74 19.31
C SER A 39 9.78 -14.36 19.00
N GLU A 40 10.13 -14.14 17.73
CA GLU A 40 11.46 -13.71 17.31
C GLU A 40 11.79 -12.28 17.79
N LEU A 41 10.79 -11.41 17.88
CA LEU A 41 10.94 -10.04 18.40
C LEU A 41 11.18 -10.02 19.92
N GLN A 42 10.81 -11.06 20.66
CA GLN A 42 11.05 -11.24 22.10
C GLN A 42 10.65 -10.01 22.95
N GLY A 43 9.56 -9.35 22.61
CA GLY A 43 9.11 -8.14 23.28
C GLY A 43 9.95 -6.89 22.99
N SER A 44 10.80 -6.93 21.98
CA SER A 44 11.57 -5.77 21.52
C SER A 44 10.66 -4.57 21.20
N ASN A 45 11.17 -3.36 21.44
CA ASN A 45 10.53 -2.11 21.05
C ASN A 45 10.86 -1.71 19.58
N GLN A 46 11.29 -2.68 18.77
CA GLN A 46 11.62 -2.50 17.37
C GLN A 46 10.52 -3.08 16.47
N PHE A 47 10.41 -2.55 15.26
CA PHE A 47 9.47 -3.00 14.24
C PHE A 47 10.18 -3.91 13.23
N PRO A 48 9.59 -5.05 12.83
CA PRO A 48 10.17 -5.91 11.82
C PRO A 48 10.24 -5.17 10.48
N LYS A 49 11.38 -5.23 9.84
CA LYS A 49 11.66 -4.56 8.58
C LYS A 49 11.82 -5.54 7.43
N THR A 50 12.73 -6.50 7.60
CA THR A 50 13.06 -7.56 6.64
C THR A 50 13.79 -8.70 7.34
N TYR A 51 14.03 -9.79 6.62
CA TYR A 51 14.84 -10.92 7.10
C TYR A 51 16.01 -11.17 6.17
N ASP A 52 17.20 -11.12 6.74
CA ASP A 52 18.43 -11.41 6.01
C ASP A 52 18.67 -12.91 5.99
N LYS A 53 18.40 -13.55 4.85
CA LYS A 53 18.54 -15.01 4.67
C LYS A 53 19.99 -15.51 4.76
N HIS A 54 20.99 -14.65 4.48
CA HIS A 54 22.40 -15.01 4.56
C HIS A 54 22.89 -14.99 6.00
N MET A 55 22.45 -14.02 6.78
CA MET A 55 22.78 -13.91 8.21
C MET A 55 21.78 -14.66 9.10
N GLN A 56 20.72 -15.22 8.54
CA GLN A 56 19.58 -15.83 9.25
C GLN A 56 19.08 -14.94 10.40
N ARG A 57 18.90 -13.66 10.10
CA ARG A 57 18.60 -12.67 11.12
C ARG A 57 17.45 -11.76 10.72
N LEU A 58 16.49 -11.61 11.65
CA LEU A 58 15.45 -10.57 11.56
C LEU A 58 16.13 -9.19 11.67
N LYS A 59 15.87 -8.32 10.69
CA LYS A 59 16.26 -6.90 10.73
C LYS A 59 15.05 -6.07 11.14
N THR A 60 15.29 -5.18 12.07
CA THR A 60 14.27 -4.30 12.66
C THR A 60 14.60 -2.82 12.42
N SER A 61 13.64 -1.97 12.71
CA SER A 61 13.74 -0.52 12.69
C SER A 61 13.05 0.10 13.90
N ASN A 62 13.32 1.38 14.16
CA ASN A 62 12.54 2.18 15.11
C ASN A 62 11.18 2.58 14.52
N SER A 63 10.37 3.31 15.31
CA SER A 63 9.05 3.80 14.90
C SER A 63 9.09 4.83 13.77
N GLU A 64 10.17 5.58 13.61
CA GLU A 64 10.32 6.63 12.59
C GLU A 64 10.44 6.08 11.17
N TRP A 65 10.73 4.77 11.02
CA TRP A 65 10.85 4.14 9.72
C TRP A 65 9.47 3.98 9.06
N TRP A 66 9.34 4.40 7.83
CA TRP A 66 8.08 4.47 7.09
C TRP A 66 7.23 3.19 7.07
N CYS A 67 7.86 2.03 7.27
CA CYS A 67 7.17 0.74 7.31
C CYS A 67 6.58 0.39 8.68
N SER A 68 6.80 1.19 9.72
CA SER A 68 6.48 0.83 11.11
C SER A 68 4.99 0.55 11.36
N GLY A 69 4.09 1.12 10.54
CA GLY A 69 2.65 0.89 10.64
C GLY A 69 2.15 -0.45 10.10
N PHE A 70 2.92 -1.11 9.22
CA PHE A 70 2.42 -2.31 8.52
C PHE A 70 2.35 -3.55 9.42
N TYR A 71 3.34 -3.76 10.28
CA TYR A 71 3.31 -4.90 11.20
C TYR A 71 2.10 -4.88 12.11
N PRO A 72 1.83 -3.83 12.90
CA PRO A 72 0.61 -3.77 13.70
C PRO A 72 -0.66 -3.79 12.84
N GLY A 73 -0.65 -3.19 11.65
CA GLY A 73 -1.79 -3.24 10.74
C GLY A 73 -2.12 -4.67 10.29
N THR A 74 -1.11 -5.46 9.95
CA THR A 74 -1.29 -6.88 9.58
C THR A 74 -1.80 -7.70 10.76
N LEU A 75 -1.28 -7.46 11.97
CA LEU A 75 -1.77 -8.13 13.19
C LEU A 75 -3.27 -7.89 13.41
N PHE A 76 -3.78 -6.68 13.15
CA PHE A 76 -5.20 -6.39 13.28
C PHE A 76 -6.06 -7.06 12.21
N TYR A 77 -5.60 -7.13 10.95
CA TYR A 77 -6.30 -7.91 9.92
C TYR A 77 -6.37 -9.41 10.29
N LEU A 78 -5.27 -9.97 10.75
CA LEU A 78 -5.22 -11.39 11.14
C LEU A 78 -6.07 -11.66 12.38
N TYR A 79 -6.09 -10.75 13.34
CA TYR A 79 -7.00 -10.83 14.49
C TYR A 79 -8.48 -10.80 14.07
N GLU A 80 -8.85 -9.92 13.14
CA GLU A 80 -10.23 -9.81 12.64
C GLU A 80 -10.71 -11.12 12.02
N ASP A 81 -9.84 -11.84 11.33
CA ASP A 81 -10.17 -13.11 10.68
C ASP A 81 -10.16 -14.30 11.67
N THR A 82 -9.16 -14.36 12.55
CA THR A 82 -8.92 -15.53 13.40
C THR A 82 -9.51 -15.43 14.81
N GLY A 83 -9.73 -14.22 15.30
CA GLY A 83 -10.09 -13.95 16.70
C GLY A 83 -8.95 -14.17 17.71
N ASP A 84 -7.71 -14.39 17.25
CA ASP A 84 -6.57 -14.68 18.11
C ASP A 84 -6.15 -13.47 18.93
N LYS A 85 -6.32 -13.57 20.26
CA LYS A 85 -6.08 -12.47 21.21
C LYS A 85 -4.60 -12.09 21.35
N GLU A 86 -3.67 -12.99 21.00
CA GLU A 86 -2.23 -12.69 21.06
C GLU A 86 -1.83 -11.74 19.94
N LEU A 87 -2.41 -11.92 18.74
CA LEU A 87 -2.25 -10.99 17.61
C LEU A 87 -2.77 -9.60 17.97
N TYR A 88 -3.96 -9.52 18.58
CA TYR A 88 -4.53 -8.25 19.03
C TYR A 88 -3.68 -7.56 20.11
N ALA A 89 -3.24 -8.33 21.11
CA ALA A 89 -2.44 -7.80 22.22
C ALA A 89 -1.10 -7.24 21.72
N GLU A 90 -0.43 -7.96 20.79
CA GLU A 90 0.80 -7.48 20.16
C GLU A 90 0.54 -6.25 19.30
N GLY A 91 -0.53 -6.23 18.51
CA GLY A 91 -0.93 -5.05 17.75
C GLY A 91 -1.08 -3.81 18.64
N VAL A 92 -1.80 -3.92 19.77
CA VAL A 92 -1.98 -2.83 20.73
C VAL A 92 -0.65 -2.41 21.37
N ARG A 93 0.24 -3.36 21.67
CA ARG A 93 1.58 -3.06 22.20
C ARG A 93 2.39 -2.21 21.22
N MET A 94 2.35 -2.58 19.94
CA MET A 94 3.08 -1.87 18.87
C MET A 94 2.50 -0.48 18.60
N LEU A 95 1.17 -0.29 18.73
CA LEU A 95 0.56 1.03 18.61
C LEU A 95 1.12 2.03 19.63
N LYS A 96 1.35 1.61 20.88
CA LYS A 96 1.95 2.50 21.90
C LYS A 96 3.35 2.98 21.52
N LEU A 97 4.11 2.14 20.83
CA LEU A 97 5.44 2.51 20.33
C LEU A 97 5.39 3.47 19.14
N LEU A 98 4.29 3.42 18.36
CA LEU A 98 4.04 4.33 17.24
C LEU A 98 3.43 5.66 17.65
N GLU A 99 2.86 5.78 18.83
CA GLU A 99 2.11 6.96 19.26
C GLU A 99 2.87 8.30 19.05
N PRO A 100 4.19 8.40 19.31
CA PRO A 100 4.94 9.64 19.06
C PRO A 100 4.92 10.11 17.61
N GLU A 101 4.77 9.19 16.64
CA GLU A 101 4.81 9.49 15.22
C GLU A 101 3.60 10.31 14.74
N GLN A 102 2.57 10.48 15.55
CA GLN A 102 1.47 11.40 15.28
C GLN A 102 1.94 12.84 15.08
N TYR A 103 3.11 13.20 15.61
CA TYR A 103 3.71 14.53 15.49
C TYR A 103 4.88 14.58 14.51
N ASN A 104 5.12 13.51 13.76
CA ASN A 104 6.21 13.44 12.80
C ASN A 104 5.91 14.29 11.56
N VAL A 105 6.64 15.39 11.42
CA VAL A 105 6.55 16.32 10.29
C VAL A 105 7.72 16.18 9.29
N ASN A 106 8.55 15.14 9.43
CA ASN A 106 9.77 14.96 8.64
C ASN A 106 9.58 14.05 7.43
N THR A 107 8.49 13.31 7.38
CA THR A 107 8.14 12.38 6.29
C THR A 107 6.68 12.54 5.85
N HIS A 108 6.40 12.18 4.59
CA HIS A 108 5.02 12.05 4.11
C HIS A 108 4.37 10.70 4.51
N ASP A 109 5.18 9.75 4.98
CA ASP A 109 4.75 8.37 5.24
C ASP A 109 3.89 8.22 6.51
N VAL A 110 3.54 9.33 7.14
CA VAL A 110 2.66 9.35 8.32
C VAL A 110 1.34 8.63 8.05
N GLY A 111 0.82 8.67 6.81
CA GLY A 111 -0.35 7.88 6.41
C GLY A 111 -0.09 6.38 6.47
N PHE A 112 1.02 5.89 5.91
CA PHE A 112 1.44 4.49 6.02
C PHE A 112 1.65 4.06 7.47
N MET A 113 2.31 4.90 8.26
CA MET A 113 2.62 4.59 9.66
C MET A 113 1.36 4.54 10.51
N MET A 114 0.50 5.54 10.41
CA MET A 114 -0.62 5.75 11.35
C MET A 114 -1.95 5.21 10.84
N TYR A 115 -2.25 5.32 9.54
CA TYR A 115 -3.53 4.84 9.05
C TYR A 115 -3.56 3.31 8.87
N CYS A 116 -2.46 2.70 8.40
CA CYS A 116 -2.38 1.24 8.33
C CYS A 116 -2.43 0.58 9.72
N SER A 117 -1.98 1.25 10.76
CA SER A 117 -1.95 0.75 12.15
C SER A 117 -3.17 1.19 12.97
N TYR A 118 -3.19 2.44 13.40
CA TYR A 118 -4.30 3.00 14.19
C TYR A 118 -5.63 3.00 13.43
N GLY A 119 -5.60 3.18 12.10
CA GLY A 119 -6.80 3.09 11.28
C GLY A 119 -7.46 1.73 11.36
N ASN A 120 -6.70 0.63 11.23
CA ASN A 120 -7.22 -0.73 11.40
C ASN A 120 -7.67 -1.00 12.84
N ALA A 121 -6.89 -0.57 13.84
CA ALA A 121 -7.29 -0.72 15.24
C ALA A 121 -8.60 0.01 15.54
N ASN A 122 -8.76 1.24 15.06
CA ASN A 122 -9.97 2.03 15.26
C ASN A 122 -11.18 1.44 14.51
N ARG A 123 -10.96 0.80 13.34
CA ARG A 123 -12.03 0.11 12.59
C ARG A 123 -12.57 -1.09 13.36
N ILE A 124 -11.71 -1.84 14.04
CA ILE A 124 -12.05 -3.09 14.75
C ILE A 124 -12.56 -2.81 16.16
N ALA A 125 -11.87 -1.93 16.89
CA ALA A 125 -12.15 -1.61 18.29
C ALA A 125 -11.97 -0.09 18.52
N PRO A 126 -12.96 0.74 18.12
CA PRO A 126 -12.86 2.19 18.18
C PRO A 126 -12.59 2.70 19.59
N LYS A 127 -11.66 3.64 19.71
CA LYS A 127 -11.35 4.33 20.95
C LYS A 127 -11.18 5.84 20.68
N PRO A 128 -11.62 6.71 21.60
CA PRO A 128 -11.45 8.16 21.44
C PRO A 128 -10.00 8.57 21.20
N GLU A 129 -9.05 7.99 21.96
CA GLU A 129 -7.62 8.28 21.80
C GLU A 129 -7.06 7.89 20.42
N TYR A 130 -7.58 6.86 19.77
CA TYR A 130 -7.16 6.48 18.42
C TYR A 130 -7.59 7.53 17.39
N LYS A 131 -8.79 8.10 17.59
CA LYS A 131 -9.28 9.20 16.77
C LYS A 131 -8.38 10.42 16.89
N ASP A 132 -8.05 10.84 18.10
CA ASP A 132 -7.22 12.01 18.37
C ASP A 132 -5.82 11.86 17.78
N ILE A 133 -5.20 10.69 17.95
CA ILE A 133 -3.90 10.35 17.38
C ILE A 133 -3.93 10.45 15.83
N MET A 134 -4.93 9.88 15.18
CA MET A 134 -5.04 9.93 13.73
C MET A 134 -5.32 11.36 13.20
N VAL A 135 -6.11 12.17 13.92
CA VAL A 135 -6.33 13.58 13.56
C VAL A 135 -5.03 14.39 13.70
N ASN A 136 -4.24 14.16 14.77
CA ASN A 136 -2.92 14.79 14.91
C ASN A 136 -1.98 14.36 13.78
N SER A 137 -1.98 13.08 13.42
CA SER A 137 -1.21 12.55 12.30
C SER A 137 -1.58 13.22 10.97
N ALA A 138 -2.88 13.42 10.72
CA ALA A 138 -3.35 14.15 9.54
C ALA A 138 -2.87 15.61 9.53
N ARG A 139 -2.88 16.29 10.68
CA ARG A 139 -2.32 17.65 10.82
C ARG A 139 -0.83 17.69 10.54
N SER A 140 -0.08 16.70 11.04
CA SER A 140 1.36 16.56 10.76
C SER A 140 1.61 16.35 9.26
N LEU A 141 0.79 15.52 8.58
CA LEU A 141 0.92 15.28 7.15
C LEU A 141 0.63 16.54 6.32
N ILE A 142 -0.47 17.27 6.60
CA ILE A 142 -0.81 18.49 5.83
C ILE A 142 0.14 19.64 6.09
N SER A 143 0.89 19.67 7.20
CA SER A 143 1.91 20.69 7.45
C SER A 143 3.03 20.70 6.40
N ARG A 144 3.16 19.62 5.64
CA ARG A 144 4.12 19.45 4.55
C ARG A 144 3.58 19.88 3.17
N PHE A 145 2.35 20.39 3.12
CA PHE A 145 1.73 20.84 1.88
C PHE A 145 2.21 22.24 1.49
N SER A 146 2.54 22.43 0.21
CA SER A 146 2.81 23.74 -0.38
C SER A 146 1.68 24.10 -1.34
N PRO A 147 0.98 25.23 -1.13
CA PRO A 147 -0.02 25.70 -2.09
C PRO A 147 0.60 26.12 -3.43
N VAL A 148 1.87 26.52 -3.45
CA VAL A 148 2.61 26.88 -4.67
C VAL A 148 2.85 25.68 -5.55
N VAL A 149 3.35 24.58 -4.96
CA VAL A 149 3.58 23.30 -5.67
C VAL A 149 2.26 22.55 -5.88
N GLY A 150 1.32 22.70 -4.97
CA GLY A 150 0.06 21.96 -4.96
C GLY A 150 0.20 20.51 -4.50
N CYS A 151 1.27 20.17 -3.76
CA CYS A 151 1.55 18.83 -3.27
C CYS A 151 2.07 18.83 -1.85
N ILE A 152 2.02 17.68 -1.20
CA ILE A 152 2.68 17.36 0.07
C ILE A 152 4.12 16.93 -0.24
N LYS A 153 5.11 17.55 0.41
CA LYS A 153 6.54 17.23 0.25
C LYS A 153 6.84 15.84 0.82
N SER A 154 7.56 15.01 0.05
CA SER A 154 7.88 13.64 0.47
C SER A 154 9.02 13.58 1.49
N HIS A 155 10.16 14.15 1.16
CA HIS A 155 11.37 14.03 2.00
C HIS A 155 12.09 15.38 2.15
N ASN A 156 12.84 15.54 3.24
CA ASN A 156 13.67 16.71 3.54
C ASN A 156 15.13 16.38 3.21
N ARG A 157 15.49 16.29 1.92
CA ARG A 157 16.88 15.96 1.52
C ARG A 157 17.78 17.18 1.46
N LYS A 158 17.34 18.24 0.77
CA LYS A 158 18.05 19.50 0.63
C LYS A 158 17.08 20.66 0.83
N PRO A 159 17.54 21.83 1.31
CA PRO A 159 16.68 22.99 1.52
C PRO A 159 15.90 23.42 0.29
N ASP A 160 16.57 23.43 -0.88
CA ASP A 160 15.99 23.89 -2.15
C ASP A 160 15.24 22.80 -2.94
N ASP A 161 15.11 21.61 -2.38
CA ASP A 161 14.38 20.50 -3.01
C ASP A 161 12.95 20.42 -2.49
N TYR A 162 12.00 20.27 -3.42
CA TYR A 162 10.62 19.92 -3.12
C TYR A 162 10.26 18.64 -3.86
N VAL A 163 10.69 17.52 -3.28
CA VAL A 163 10.49 16.20 -3.89
C VAL A 163 9.10 15.67 -3.55
N VAL A 164 8.41 15.20 -4.57
CA VAL A 164 7.12 14.51 -4.48
C VAL A 164 7.26 13.17 -5.20
N ILE A 165 6.98 12.07 -4.49
CA ILE A 165 6.99 10.73 -5.06
C ILE A 165 5.59 10.15 -5.11
N ILE A 166 5.38 9.18 -5.99
CA ILE A 166 4.04 8.59 -6.22
C ILE A 166 3.47 7.91 -4.98
N ASP A 167 4.32 7.43 -4.09
CA ASP A 167 3.99 6.81 -2.81
C ASP A 167 3.10 7.71 -1.93
N ASN A 168 3.22 9.04 -2.09
CA ASN A 168 2.38 10.03 -1.42
C ASN A 168 0.88 9.79 -1.61
N MET A 169 0.47 9.25 -2.76
CA MET A 169 -0.94 8.95 -3.04
C MET A 169 -1.55 8.00 -2.01
N MET A 170 -0.75 7.10 -1.44
CA MET A 170 -1.19 6.15 -0.43
C MET A 170 -1.46 6.79 0.93
N ASN A 171 -0.80 7.91 1.23
CA ASN A 171 -0.94 8.62 2.49
C ASN A 171 -2.18 9.53 2.54
N LEU A 172 -2.84 9.77 1.40
CA LEU A 172 -4.03 10.60 1.29
C LEU A 172 -5.27 9.99 1.98
N GLU A 173 -5.29 8.68 2.17
CA GLU A 173 -6.41 7.99 2.83
C GLU A 173 -6.62 8.49 4.26
N LEU A 174 -5.54 8.76 5.00
CA LEU A 174 -5.59 9.39 6.32
C LEU A 174 -6.31 10.74 6.29
N LEU A 175 -6.10 11.53 5.24
CA LEU A 175 -6.71 12.87 5.11
C LEU A 175 -8.22 12.78 4.86
N PHE A 176 -8.66 11.87 4.01
CA PHE A 176 -10.09 11.63 3.78
C PHE A 176 -10.78 11.12 5.06
N TRP A 177 -10.12 10.22 5.78
CA TRP A 177 -10.62 9.76 7.07
C TRP A 177 -10.72 10.92 8.07
N ALA A 178 -9.70 11.79 8.15
CA ALA A 178 -9.71 12.94 9.05
C ALA A 178 -10.84 13.93 8.72
N THR A 179 -11.11 14.17 7.43
CA THR A 179 -12.29 14.96 7.01
C THR A 179 -13.58 14.35 7.53
N GLN A 180 -13.79 13.06 7.37
CA GLN A 180 -14.99 12.36 7.85
C GLN A 180 -15.10 12.40 9.38
N ALA A 181 -13.99 12.28 10.08
CA ALA A 181 -13.95 12.23 11.54
C ALA A 181 -14.16 13.60 12.21
N THR A 182 -13.76 14.69 11.54
CA THR A 182 -13.76 16.04 12.12
C THR A 182 -14.75 16.99 11.46
N GLY A 183 -15.13 16.76 10.20
CA GLY A 183 -15.91 17.69 9.38
C GLY A 183 -15.06 18.82 8.77
N ASP A 184 -13.74 18.84 9.01
CA ASP A 184 -12.81 19.83 8.45
C ASP A 184 -12.46 19.46 7.00
N SER A 185 -12.89 20.30 6.05
CA SER A 185 -12.65 20.09 4.62
C SER A 185 -11.20 20.34 4.21
N THR A 186 -10.39 21.01 5.03
CA THR A 186 -8.98 21.31 4.72
C THR A 186 -8.20 20.05 4.34
N PHE A 187 -8.44 18.95 5.04
CA PHE A 187 -7.80 17.67 4.74
C PHE A 187 -8.20 17.15 3.36
N TYR A 188 -9.49 17.19 3.03
CA TYR A 188 -10.03 16.79 1.73
C TYR A 188 -9.44 17.65 0.60
N ASP A 189 -9.46 18.97 0.77
CA ASP A 189 -9.02 19.92 -0.25
C ASP A 189 -7.54 19.75 -0.58
N ILE A 190 -6.70 19.50 0.44
CA ILE A 190 -5.27 19.22 0.27
C ILE A 190 -5.06 17.86 -0.42
N ALA A 191 -5.80 16.82 -0.05
CA ALA A 191 -5.71 15.51 -0.69
C ALA A 191 -6.08 15.58 -2.19
N VAL A 192 -7.17 16.26 -2.52
CA VAL A 192 -7.62 16.48 -3.91
C VAL A 192 -6.58 17.28 -4.68
N LYS A 193 -6.09 18.39 -4.11
CA LYS A 193 -5.07 19.22 -4.77
C LYS A 193 -3.79 18.47 -5.06
N HIS A 194 -3.33 17.66 -4.09
CA HIS A 194 -2.16 16.79 -4.28
C HIS A 194 -2.39 15.78 -5.42
N ALA A 195 -3.53 15.09 -5.42
CA ALA A 195 -3.86 14.10 -6.43
C ALA A 195 -4.00 14.70 -7.83
N ASP A 196 -4.58 15.90 -7.96
CA ASP A 196 -4.71 16.60 -9.23
C ASP A 196 -3.36 17.05 -9.79
N THR A 197 -2.47 17.56 -8.94
CA THR A 197 -1.12 17.93 -9.36
C THR A 197 -0.32 16.70 -9.77
N THR A 198 -0.45 15.60 -9.04
CA THR A 198 0.17 14.31 -9.38
C THR A 198 -0.39 13.75 -10.69
N LEU A 199 -1.72 13.84 -10.89
CA LEU A 199 -2.37 13.42 -12.15
C LEU A 199 -1.82 14.17 -13.36
N LYS A 200 -1.59 15.47 -13.21
CA LYS A 200 -1.05 16.32 -14.28
C LYS A 200 0.41 16.02 -14.61
N ASN A 201 1.22 15.71 -13.61
CA ASN A 201 2.68 15.81 -13.75
C ASN A 201 3.42 14.46 -13.71
N HIS A 202 2.86 13.39 -13.07
CA HIS A 202 3.59 12.14 -12.86
C HIS A 202 3.43 11.11 -13.98
N PHE A 203 2.56 11.34 -14.97
CA PHE A 203 2.26 10.34 -15.99
C PHE A 203 2.94 10.65 -17.34
N ARG A 204 3.45 9.58 -17.97
CA ARG A 204 3.93 9.61 -19.35
C ARG A 204 2.77 9.35 -20.32
N ALA A 205 3.02 9.56 -21.61
CA ALA A 205 2.01 9.37 -22.67
C ALA A 205 1.45 7.93 -22.74
N ASP A 206 2.24 6.94 -22.35
CA ASP A 206 1.85 5.53 -22.29
C ASP A 206 1.11 5.15 -20.98
N ASN A 207 0.82 6.12 -20.11
CA ASN A 207 0.23 5.97 -18.78
C ASN A 207 1.13 5.28 -17.74
N SER A 208 2.40 5.02 -18.05
CA SER A 208 3.37 4.73 -16.99
C SER A 208 3.64 6.01 -16.18
N LEU A 209 4.12 5.84 -14.95
CA LEU A 209 4.39 6.98 -14.09
C LEU A 209 5.86 7.07 -13.69
N TYR A 210 6.28 8.30 -13.42
CA TYR A 210 7.57 8.59 -12.79
C TYR A 210 7.51 8.24 -11.31
N HIS A 211 8.61 7.73 -10.74
CA HIS A 211 8.68 7.55 -9.30
C HIS A 211 8.57 8.89 -8.58
N GLY A 212 9.34 9.89 -8.98
CA GLY A 212 9.32 11.17 -8.30
C GLY A 212 9.63 12.36 -9.21
N LEU A 213 9.22 13.53 -8.73
CA LEU A 213 9.50 14.83 -9.32
C LEU A 213 10.10 15.75 -8.28
N ASN A 214 11.05 16.58 -8.68
CA ASN A 214 11.55 17.69 -7.87
C ASN A 214 11.01 18.99 -8.42
N TYR A 215 10.32 19.74 -7.58
CA TYR A 215 9.72 21.03 -7.91
C TYR A 215 10.57 22.19 -7.37
N ASN A 216 10.46 23.33 -8.02
CA ASN A 216 10.89 24.60 -7.44
C ASN A 216 9.87 25.01 -6.36
N PRO A 217 10.26 25.16 -5.09
CA PRO A 217 9.34 25.49 -3.99
C PRO A 217 8.72 26.89 -4.13
N GLU A 218 9.37 27.83 -4.86
CA GLU A 218 8.92 29.21 -5.01
C GLU A 218 7.99 29.41 -6.21
N THR A 219 8.21 28.63 -7.31
CA THR A 219 7.43 28.78 -8.54
C THR A 219 6.46 27.64 -8.82
N GLY A 220 6.66 26.48 -8.18
CA GLY A 220 5.88 25.27 -8.44
C GLY A 220 6.24 24.55 -9.76
N GLU A 221 7.26 25.02 -10.47
CA GLU A 221 7.70 24.40 -11.72
C GLU A 221 8.51 23.13 -11.47
N ILE A 222 8.43 22.17 -12.39
CA ILE A 222 9.22 20.94 -12.34
C ILE A 222 10.67 21.26 -12.70
N LYS A 223 11.60 21.00 -11.78
CA LYS A 223 13.03 21.11 -12.00
C LYS A 223 13.55 19.90 -12.79
N HIS A 224 13.22 18.69 -12.33
CA HIS A 224 13.60 17.43 -12.99
C HIS A 224 12.76 16.27 -12.48
N TYR A 225 12.73 15.19 -13.28
CA TYR A 225 12.16 13.91 -12.93
C TYR A 225 13.20 13.03 -12.23
N GLN A 226 12.76 12.05 -11.44
CA GLN A 226 13.63 11.14 -10.69
C GLN A 226 13.25 9.69 -10.96
N GLY A 227 14.24 8.85 -11.26
CA GLY A 227 14.08 7.40 -11.33
C GLY A 227 13.86 6.78 -9.95
N GLY A 228 14.46 7.36 -8.92
CA GLY A 228 14.26 6.96 -7.53
C GLY A 228 14.64 5.52 -7.28
N GLN A 229 13.65 4.68 -6.91
CA GLN A 229 13.83 3.25 -6.69
C GLN A 229 13.71 2.41 -7.96
N GLY A 230 13.33 2.99 -9.11
CA GLY A 230 13.28 2.35 -10.41
C GLY A 230 14.64 2.19 -11.06
N PHE A 231 14.69 1.45 -12.17
CA PHE A 231 15.90 1.23 -12.93
C PHE A 231 16.47 2.52 -13.52
N SER A 232 15.60 3.40 -14.00
CA SER A 232 15.99 4.71 -14.53
C SER A 232 14.84 5.71 -14.46
N GLU A 233 15.12 6.97 -14.77
CA GLU A 233 14.09 8.01 -14.90
C GLU A 233 13.01 7.63 -15.94
N LYS A 234 13.42 6.95 -17.02
CA LYS A 234 12.53 6.58 -18.13
C LYS A 234 11.86 5.22 -17.95
N SER A 235 12.21 4.44 -16.93
CA SER A 235 11.64 3.13 -16.68
C SER A 235 10.35 3.20 -15.86
N ALA A 236 9.63 2.10 -15.81
CA ALA A 236 8.41 1.96 -15.05
C ALA A 236 8.65 1.05 -13.82
N TRP A 237 9.04 1.65 -12.71
CA TRP A 237 9.22 0.96 -11.44
C TRP A 237 7.91 0.28 -10.99
N ALA A 238 7.94 -1.05 -10.80
CA ALA A 238 6.72 -1.84 -10.65
C ALA A 238 5.90 -1.45 -9.41
N ARG A 239 6.56 -1.27 -8.26
CA ARG A 239 5.86 -0.86 -7.04
C ARG A 239 5.31 0.57 -7.14
N GLY A 240 5.97 1.45 -7.87
CA GLY A 240 5.46 2.78 -8.16
C GLY A 240 4.16 2.74 -8.97
N GLN A 241 4.10 1.89 -10.02
CA GLN A 241 2.85 1.68 -10.77
C GLN A 241 1.75 1.14 -9.84
N ALA A 242 2.08 0.23 -8.94
CA ALA A 242 1.14 -0.33 -7.98
C ALA A 242 0.62 0.73 -6.97
N TRP A 243 1.49 1.61 -6.47
CA TRP A 243 1.08 2.74 -5.64
C TRP A 243 0.14 3.69 -6.37
N GLY A 244 0.43 3.97 -7.64
CA GLY A 244 -0.46 4.78 -8.48
C GLY A 244 -1.83 4.13 -8.68
N LEU A 245 -1.87 2.84 -9.01
CA LEU A 245 -3.11 2.09 -9.18
C LEU A 245 -3.99 2.14 -7.92
N TYR A 246 -3.41 1.77 -6.77
CA TYR A 246 -4.12 1.78 -5.50
C TYR A 246 -4.54 3.21 -5.14
N GLY A 247 -3.61 4.17 -5.24
CA GLY A 247 -3.84 5.56 -4.86
C GLY A 247 -4.96 6.23 -5.67
N TYR A 248 -5.03 6.05 -6.99
CA TYR A 248 -6.14 6.59 -7.79
C TYR A 248 -7.44 5.83 -7.60
N THR A 249 -7.41 4.55 -7.26
CA THR A 249 -8.60 3.79 -6.87
C THR A 249 -9.19 4.34 -5.55
N LEU A 250 -8.36 4.59 -4.55
CA LEU A 250 -8.80 5.19 -3.29
C LEU A 250 -9.32 6.63 -3.49
N MET A 251 -8.68 7.42 -4.37
CA MET A 251 -9.19 8.75 -4.71
C MET A 251 -10.63 8.69 -5.23
N TYR A 252 -10.91 7.75 -6.14
CA TYR A 252 -12.28 7.55 -6.62
C TYR A 252 -13.22 7.07 -5.52
N ARG A 253 -12.77 6.19 -4.62
CA ARG A 253 -13.57 5.72 -3.47
C ARG A 253 -14.13 6.88 -2.66
N PHE A 254 -13.29 7.89 -2.38
CA PHE A 254 -13.67 9.01 -1.52
C PHE A 254 -14.34 10.16 -2.25
N THR A 255 -13.92 10.48 -3.47
CA THR A 255 -14.40 11.69 -4.19
C THR A 255 -15.52 11.41 -5.18
N LYS A 256 -15.59 10.18 -5.72
CA LYS A 256 -16.45 9.79 -6.86
C LYS A 256 -16.16 10.59 -8.15
N GLU A 257 -15.02 11.28 -8.22
CA GLU A 257 -14.64 12.01 -9.42
C GLU A 257 -14.11 11.07 -10.50
N ARG A 258 -14.78 11.08 -11.66
CA ARG A 258 -14.51 10.18 -12.78
C ARG A 258 -13.06 10.20 -13.28
N LYS A 259 -12.40 11.38 -13.22
CA LYS A 259 -10.98 11.52 -13.64
C LYS A 259 -10.05 10.54 -12.90
N TYR A 260 -10.29 10.28 -11.61
CA TYR A 260 -9.47 9.36 -10.83
C TYR A 260 -9.75 7.90 -11.18
N LEU A 261 -11.03 7.55 -11.42
CA LEU A 261 -11.38 6.22 -11.92
C LEU A 261 -10.74 5.93 -13.28
N GLU A 262 -10.81 6.89 -14.20
CA GLU A 262 -10.21 6.79 -15.53
C GLU A 262 -8.69 6.61 -15.44
N GLN A 263 -8.02 7.31 -14.52
CA GLN A 263 -6.60 7.15 -14.31
C GLN A 263 -6.25 5.80 -13.69
N ALA A 264 -6.98 5.33 -12.69
CA ALA A 264 -6.80 3.98 -12.12
C ALA A 264 -6.96 2.89 -13.20
N ILE A 265 -7.96 3.01 -14.09
CA ILE A 265 -8.16 2.12 -15.22
C ILE A 265 -6.93 2.13 -16.16
N LYS A 266 -6.42 3.31 -16.51
CA LYS A 266 -5.24 3.44 -17.40
C LYS A 266 -4.00 2.77 -16.80
N ILE A 267 -3.77 2.92 -15.50
CA ILE A 267 -2.64 2.26 -14.81
C ILE A 267 -2.86 0.74 -14.78
N ALA A 268 -4.07 0.27 -14.49
CA ALA A 268 -4.40 -1.15 -14.49
C ALA A 268 -4.17 -1.78 -15.88
N GLU A 269 -4.61 -1.09 -16.95
CA GLU A 269 -4.39 -1.55 -18.32
C GLU A 269 -2.91 -1.53 -18.72
N PHE A 270 -2.15 -0.49 -18.35
CA PHE A 270 -0.71 -0.46 -18.52
C PHE A 270 -0.05 -1.67 -17.85
N THR A 271 -0.33 -1.88 -16.57
CA THR A 271 0.25 -2.96 -15.77
C THR A 271 -0.06 -4.34 -16.35
N LEU A 272 -1.35 -4.62 -16.60
CA LEU A 272 -1.79 -5.95 -17.01
C LEU A 272 -1.44 -6.31 -18.47
N ASN A 273 -1.29 -5.32 -19.34
CA ASN A 273 -1.00 -5.53 -20.76
C ASN A 273 0.47 -5.23 -21.11
N HIS A 274 1.32 -4.89 -20.12
CA HIS A 274 2.73 -4.61 -20.40
C HIS A 274 3.42 -5.84 -20.99
N PRO A 275 4.22 -5.70 -22.08
CA PRO A 275 4.88 -6.84 -22.74
C PRO A 275 5.74 -7.68 -21.80
N ASN A 276 6.32 -7.05 -20.80
CA ASN A 276 7.17 -7.69 -19.80
C ASN A 276 6.41 -8.14 -18.54
N MET A 277 5.07 -8.08 -18.53
CA MET A 277 4.29 -8.67 -17.42
C MET A 277 4.35 -10.19 -17.56
N PRO A 278 4.89 -10.90 -16.54
CA PRO A 278 4.96 -12.36 -16.61
C PRO A 278 3.58 -13.02 -16.54
N LYS A 279 3.47 -14.25 -17.07
CA LYS A 279 2.20 -15.01 -17.10
C LYS A 279 1.62 -15.32 -15.71
N ASP A 280 2.46 -15.35 -14.69
CA ASP A 280 2.05 -15.57 -13.29
C ASP A 280 1.58 -14.29 -12.59
N LEU A 281 1.67 -13.15 -13.27
CA LEU A 281 1.28 -11.81 -12.84
C LEU A 281 2.05 -11.27 -11.62
N ILE A 282 3.21 -11.83 -11.30
CA ILE A 282 4.14 -11.20 -10.36
C ILE A 282 5.13 -10.36 -11.20
N PRO A 283 5.12 -9.04 -11.13
CA PRO A 283 5.96 -8.22 -11.98
C PRO A 283 7.45 -8.37 -11.65
N TYR A 284 8.31 -8.05 -12.59
CA TYR A 284 9.68 -7.72 -12.29
C TYR A 284 9.72 -6.46 -11.43
N TRP A 285 10.82 -6.22 -10.72
CA TRP A 285 10.97 -5.05 -9.86
C TRP A 285 10.83 -3.71 -10.61
N ASP A 286 11.10 -3.74 -11.91
CA ASP A 286 10.85 -2.66 -12.86
C ASP A 286 10.43 -3.31 -14.20
N TYR A 287 9.44 -2.74 -14.87
CA TYR A 287 8.96 -3.29 -16.15
C TYR A 287 10.00 -3.19 -17.27
N ASN A 288 11.00 -2.36 -17.08
CA ASN A 288 12.15 -2.20 -17.97
C ASN A 288 13.46 -2.70 -17.33
N ALA A 289 13.35 -3.59 -16.33
CA ALA A 289 14.51 -4.13 -15.62
C ALA A 289 15.52 -4.75 -16.60
N PRO A 290 16.83 -4.52 -16.42
CA PRO A 290 17.84 -5.25 -17.17
C PRO A 290 17.78 -6.73 -16.80
N GLY A 291 18.08 -7.59 -17.77
CA GLY A 291 18.13 -9.04 -17.56
C GLY A 291 16.77 -9.76 -17.62
N ILE A 292 15.68 -9.12 -18.03
CA ILE A 292 14.43 -9.84 -18.33
C ILE A 292 14.72 -10.88 -19.44
N PRO A 293 14.26 -12.16 -19.27
CA PRO A 293 13.28 -12.66 -18.32
C PRO A 293 13.82 -13.14 -16.95
N ASP A 294 15.10 -13.05 -16.68
CA ASP A 294 15.75 -13.56 -15.46
C ASP A 294 15.91 -12.48 -14.37
N ALA A 295 15.34 -11.30 -14.57
CA ALA A 295 15.34 -10.21 -13.59
C ALA A 295 14.53 -10.57 -12.33
N LEU A 296 14.88 -9.95 -11.20
CA LEU A 296 14.19 -10.16 -9.92
C LEU A 296 12.72 -9.77 -9.98
N ARG A 297 11.90 -10.53 -9.30
CA ARG A 297 10.46 -10.32 -9.15
C ARG A 297 10.18 -9.49 -7.90
N ASP A 298 9.09 -8.76 -7.90
CA ASP A 298 8.66 -7.99 -6.72
C ASP A 298 7.28 -8.42 -6.23
N ALA A 299 7.27 -9.30 -5.23
CA ALA A 299 6.03 -9.75 -4.58
C ALA A 299 5.26 -8.60 -3.92
N SER A 300 5.96 -7.54 -3.47
CA SER A 300 5.29 -6.38 -2.87
C SER A 300 4.46 -5.62 -3.90
N ALA A 301 4.98 -5.40 -5.10
CA ALA A 301 4.23 -4.77 -6.19
C ALA A 301 3.01 -5.60 -6.60
N ALA A 302 3.15 -6.93 -6.63
CA ALA A 302 2.02 -7.83 -6.91
C ALA A 302 0.93 -7.76 -5.83
N ALA A 303 1.29 -7.75 -4.55
CA ALA A 303 0.35 -7.67 -3.43
C ALA A 303 -0.45 -6.36 -3.46
N ILE A 304 0.23 -5.23 -3.70
CA ILE A 304 -0.40 -3.91 -3.81
C ILE A 304 -1.32 -3.84 -5.03
N ASN A 305 -0.84 -4.31 -6.21
CA ASN A 305 -1.67 -4.39 -7.41
C ASN A 305 -2.92 -5.25 -7.19
N CYS A 306 -2.76 -6.40 -6.55
CA CYS A 306 -3.87 -7.30 -6.23
C CYS A 306 -4.93 -6.60 -5.39
N SER A 307 -4.54 -5.97 -4.29
CA SER A 307 -5.47 -5.26 -3.42
C SER A 307 -6.17 -4.09 -4.14
N GLY A 308 -5.43 -3.32 -4.95
CA GLY A 308 -5.98 -2.24 -5.77
C GLY A 308 -6.94 -2.73 -6.85
N LEU A 309 -6.62 -3.84 -7.54
CA LEU A 309 -7.49 -4.42 -8.59
C LEU A 309 -8.79 -4.99 -8.02
N LEU A 310 -8.76 -5.65 -6.85
CA LEU A 310 -9.96 -6.15 -6.17
C LEU A 310 -10.91 -5.00 -5.83
N GLU A 311 -10.39 -3.87 -5.40
CA GLU A 311 -11.21 -2.69 -5.14
C GLU A 311 -11.71 -2.05 -6.45
N LEU A 312 -10.81 -1.82 -7.42
CA LEU A 312 -11.14 -1.20 -8.70
C LEU A 312 -12.22 -2.00 -9.46
N SER A 313 -12.21 -3.33 -9.33
CA SER A 313 -13.20 -4.21 -9.97
C SER A 313 -14.65 -3.87 -9.59
N GLN A 314 -14.86 -3.23 -8.43
CA GLN A 314 -16.19 -2.86 -7.95
C GLN A 314 -16.71 -1.55 -8.57
N TYR A 315 -15.90 -0.83 -9.33
CA TYR A 315 -16.21 0.52 -9.83
C TYR A 315 -16.29 0.62 -11.35
N VAL A 316 -15.98 -0.46 -12.06
CA VAL A 316 -15.86 -0.47 -13.53
C VAL A 316 -16.98 -1.29 -14.18
N SER A 317 -17.02 -1.31 -15.54
CA SER A 317 -17.96 -2.16 -16.27
C SER A 317 -17.76 -3.65 -15.95
N GLU A 318 -18.80 -4.47 -16.15
CA GLU A 318 -18.77 -5.91 -15.89
C GLU A 318 -17.60 -6.62 -16.57
N GLU A 319 -17.31 -6.28 -17.82
CA GLU A 319 -16.17 -6.84 -18.57
C GLU A 319 -14.83 -6.56 -17.86
N ARG A 320 -14.59 -5.30 -17.49
CA ARG A 320 -13.38 -4.91 -16.74
C ARG A 320 -13.35 -5.48 -15.33
N ALA A 321 -14.50 -5.54 -14.67
CA ALA A 321 -14.63 -6.14 -13.35
C ALA A 321 -14.17 -7.60 -13.36
N LYS A 322 -14.65 -8.40 -14.34
CA LYS A 322 -14.19 -9.78 -14.54
C LYS A 322 -12.70 -9.88 -14.84
N LYS A 323 -12.18 -9.00 -15.70
CA LYS A 323 -10.73 -8.95 -16.03
C LYS A 323 -9.87 -8.69 -14.81
N TYR A 324 -10.20 -7.63 -14.04
CA TYR A 324 -9.41 -7.20 -12.88
C TYR A 324 -9.52 -8.20 -11.73
N TYR A 325 -10.70 -8.71 -11.46
CA TYR A 325 -10.89 -9.76 -10.45
C TYR A 325 -10.10 -11.03 -10.78
N LYS A 326 -10.16 -11.53 -12.02
CA LYS A 326 -9.38 -12.70 -12.43
C LYS A 326 -7.87 -12.47 -12.37
N ALA A 327 -7.40 -11.27 -12.71
CA ALA A 327 -6.00 -10.92 -12.57
C ALA A 327 -5.57 -10.93 -11.10
N ALA A 328 -6.34 -10.30 -10.21
CA ALA A 328 -6.10 -10.31 -8.78
C ALA A 328 -6.15 -11.72 -8.18
N GLU A 329 -7.13 -12.53 -8.55
CA GLU A 329 -7.22 -13.94 -8.15
C GLU A 329 -5.97 -14.73 -8.57
N LYS A 330 -5.48 -14.52 -9.80
CA LYS A 330 -4.26 -15.15 -10.28
C LYS A 330 -3.02 -14.69 -9.51
N MET A 331 -2.91 -13.39 -9.19
CA MET A 331 -1.84 -12.86 -8.33
C MET A 331 -1.88 -13.53 -6.95
N LEU A 332 -3.07 -13.62 -6.31
CA LEU A 332 -3.22 -14.29 -5.02
C LEU A 332 -2.84 -15.78 -5.08
N GLN A 333 -3.26 -16.50 -6.13
CA GLN A 333 -2.88 -17.91 -6.32
C GLN A 333 -1.35 -18.06 -6.39
N THR A 334 -0.68 -17.17 -7.13
CA THR A 334 0.78 -17.21 -7.26
C THR A 334 1.47 -16.83 -5.95
N LEU A 335 1.06 -15.74 -5.30
CA LEU A 335 1.61 -15.29 -4.01
C LEU A 335 1.40 -16.34 -2.90
N SER A 336 0.26 -17.06 -2.92
CA SER A 336 -0.04 -18.12 -1.94
C SER A 336 0.63 -19.47 -2.27
N SER A 337 1.42 -19.55 -3.34
CA SER A 337 2.15 -20.77 -3.70
C SER A 337 3.47 -20.89 -2.93
N PRO A 338 4.04 -22.11 -2.80
CA PRO A 338 5.35 -22.30 -2.15
C PRO A 338 6.49 -21.52 -2.81
N ALA A 339 6.31 -21.05 -4.05
CA ALA A 339 7.30 -20.19 -4.70
C ALA A 339 7.44 -18.84 -3.98
N TYR A 340 6.34 -18.27 -3.48
CA TYR A 340 6.33 -16.96 -2.85
C TYR A 340 5.99 -16.99 -1.35
N THR A 341 5.25 -17.96 -0.88
CA THR A 341 4.95 -18.12 0.56
C THR A 341 6.08 -18.87 1.26
N ALA A 342 6.54 -18.38 2.40
CA ALA A 342 7.52 -19.03 3.24
C ALA A 342 6.90 -20.23 3.97
N GLU A 343 7.72 -21.22 4.32
CA GLU A 343 7.32 -22.30 5.22
C GLU A 343 7.09 -21.75 6.64
N GLU A 344 6.18 -22.38 7.38
CA GLU A 344 5.85 -21.97 8.74
C GLU A 344 7.08 -22.02 9.65
N GLY A 345 7.29 -20.99 10.46
CA GLY A 345 8.44 -20.89 11.36
C GLY A 345 9.76 -20.56 10.67
N THR A 346 9.72 -20.11 9.41
CA THR A 346 10.92 -19.68 8.66
C THR A 346 10.81 -18.22 8.24
N ASN A 347 11.81 -17.73 7.50
CA ASN A 347 11.82 -16.38 6.90
C ASN A 347 11.65 -15.24 7.94
N GLY A 348 12.01 -15.48 9.22
CA GLY A 348 11.81 -14.51 10.31
C GLY A 348 10.34 -14.21 10.61
N GLY A 349 9.42 -15.07 10.19
CA GLY A 349 7.99 -14.91 10.34
C GLY A 349 7.30 -14.06 9.26
N PHE A 350 8.04 -13.56 8.26
CA PHE A 350 7.44 -12.94 7.09
C PHE A 350 6.71 -13.98 6.23
N ILE A 351 5.54 -13.59 5.71
CA ILE A 351 4.68 -14.48 4.91
C ILE A 351 5.26 -14.64 3.51
N LEU A 352 5.57 -13.53 2.85
CA LEU A 352 6.05 -13.51 1.47
C LEU A 352 7.57 -13.48 1.37
N LYS A 353 8.07 -14.08 0.30
CA LYS A 353 9.45 -14.05 -0.17
C LYS A 353 9.54 -13.17 -1.43
N HIS A 354 10.77 -12.92 -1.90
CA HIS A 354 11.03 -12.37 -3.24
C HIS A 354 10.44 -10.99 -3.51
N SER A 355 10.58 -10.07 -2.56
CA SER A 355 10.31 -8.66 -2.78
C SER A 355 11.60 -7.87 -3.03
N VAL A 356 11.46 -6.70 -3.64
CA VAL A 356 12.56 -5.79 -3.93
C VAL A 356 12.29 -4.43 -3.31
N GLY A 357 13.07 -4.05 -2.28
CA GLY A 357 13.01 -2.74 -1.65
C GLY A 357 13.59 -1.65 -2.56
N ASN A 358 14.91 -1.63 -2.72
CA ASN A 358 15.58 -0.57 -3.48
C ASN A 358 16.92 -1.06 -4.07
N ILE A 359 16.89 -1.53 -5.31
CA ILE A 359 18.09 -2.00 -6.02
C ILE A 359 19.11 -0.87 -6.25
N PRO A 360 18.73 0.35 -6.69
CA PRO A 360 19.69 1.44 -6.85
C PRO A 360 20.49 1.77 -5.60
N SER A 361 19.91 1.55 -4.41
CA SER A 361 20.59 1.75 -3.12
C SER A 361 21.19 0.45 -2.54
N GLY A 362 21.04 -0.70 -3.22
CA GLY A 362 21.53 -2.00 -2.74
C GLY A 362 20.86 -2.49 -1.45
N THR A 363 19.62 -2.04 -1.17
CA THR A 363 18.93 -2.39 0.06
C THR A 363 17.69 -3.25 -0.22
N GLU A 364 17.50 -4.31 0.61
CA GLU A 364 16.32 -5.18 0.59
C GLU A 364 16.09 -5.80 -0.80
N VAL A 365 17.14 -6.36 -1.37
CA VAL A 365 17.13 -7.00 -2.70
C VAL A 365 16.81 -8.48 -2.55
N ASP A 366 15.73 -8.94 -3.17
CA ASP A 366 15.19 -10.31 -3.08
C ASP A 366 14.99 -10.76 -1.62
N MET A 367 14.31 -9.94 -0.85
CA MET A 367 14.04 -10.13 0.58
C MET A 367 12.55 -10.03 0.91
N PRO A 368 12.10 -10.60 2.04
CA PRO A 368 10.76 -10.35 2.55
C PRO A 368 10.61 -8.90 3.01
N LEU A 369 9.41 -8.32 2.85
CA LEU A 369 9.13 -6.95 3.22
C LEU A 369 7.79 -6.83 3.96
N THR A 370 7.78 -6.09 5.06
CA THR A 370 6.61 -5.97 5.92
C THR A 370 5.37 -5.41 5.20
N TYR A 371 5.56 -4.50 4.24
CA TYR A 371 4.44 -3.98 3.44
C TYR A 371 3.97 -4.96 2.36
N ALA A 372 4.81 -5.88 1.88
CA ALA A 372 4.37 -6.97 1.01
C ALA A 372 3.35 -7.85 1.73
N ASP A 373 3.66 -8.23 2.96
CA ASP A 373 2.76 -9.01 3.81
C ASP A 373 1.47 -8.28 4.11
N TYR A 374 1.55 -6.99 4.46
CA TYR A 374 0.37 -6.18 4.76
C TYR A 374 -0.63 -6.16 3.59
N TYR A 375 -0.16 -5.81 2.39
CA TYR A 375 -1.03 -5.73 1.22
C TYR A 375 -1.49 -7.11 0.74
N TYR A 376 -0.70 -8.16 0.96
CA TYR A 376 -1.13 -9.53 0.69
C TYR A 376 -2.28 -9.96 1.61
N VAL A 377 -2.17 -9.71 2.91
CA VAL A 377 -3.23 -10.03 3.88
C VAL A 377 -4.46 -9.16 3.62
N GLU A 378 -4.30 -7.87 3.35
CA GLU A 378 -5.42 -7.00 2.94
C GLU A 378 -6.12 -7.53 1.69
N ALA A 379 -5.35 -7.97 0.67
CA ALA A 379 -5.91 -8.53 -0.55
C ALA A 379 -6.67 -9.84 -0.29
N LEU A 380 -6.17 -10.71 0.59
CA LEU A 380 -6.89 -11.92 1.02
C LEU A 380 -8.23 -11.57 1.69
N CYS A 381 -8.23 -10.59 2.60
CA CYS A 381 -9.44 -10.13 3.28
C CYS A 381 -10.45 -9.51 2.30
N ARG A 382 -9.98 -8.69 1.35
CA ARG A 382 -10.82 -8.13 0.27
C ARG A 382 -11.40 -9.22 -0.62
N TYR A 383 -10.59 -10.18 -1.02
CA TYR A 383 -11.02 -11.31 -1.84
C TYR A 383 -12.06 -12.17 -1.12
N LYS A 384 -11.84 -12.49 0.17
CA LYS A 384 -12.81 -13.19 1.02
C LYS A 384 -14.14 -12.45 1.06
N SER A 385 -14.10 -11.16 1.39
CA SER A 385 -15.30 -10.31 1.47
C SER A 385 -16.09 -10.21 0.15
N LEU A 386 -15.43 -10.29 -1.01
CA LEU A 386 -16.10 -10.29 -2.31
C LEU A 386 -16.76 -11.63 -2.63
N ASN A 387 -16.23 -12.73 -2.11
CA ASN A 387 -16.77 -14.08 -2.34
C ASN A 387 -17.84 -14.51 -1.30
N ASP A 388 -17.84 -13.88 -0.13
CA ASP A 388 -18.79 -14.16 0.96
C ASP A 388 -20.08 -13.32 0.82
N LYS A 389 -20.16 -12.43 -0.16
CA LYS A 389 -21.40 -11.70 -0.46
C LYS A 389 -22.42 -12.67 -1.09
N PRO A 390 -23.64 -12.77 -0.51
CA PRO A 390 -24.69 -13.63 -1.03
C PRO A 390 -25.18 -13.22 -2.42
#